data_a3e7cd0a21ca608066ed1d3590cdb681
#
_entry.id   a3e7cd0a21ca608066ed1d3590cdb681
#
_cell.length_a   1.000
_cell.length_b   1.000
_cell.length_c   1.000
_cell.angle_alpha   90.00
_cell.angle_beta   90.00
_cell.angle_gamma   90.00
#
_symmetry.space_group_name_H-M   'P 1'
#
loop_
_entity.id
_entity.type
_entity.pdbx_description
1 polymer ?
#
loop_
_entity_poly.entity_id
_entity_poly.type
_entity_poly.pdbx_seq_one_letter_code
_entity_poly.pdbx_strand_id
1 'polypeptide(L)'
;MPIAKSCTQFCFTLSDEPGVLLALANRLRAADITLLSLWARSNENQTSTMRCIPERDAQFRDFAKSAELKPCEETVIHVNTRDHGGDFIRVLETVAKLNANIDAIEAVALENQTGWIITTDKSHIDSLLTQINDAT
;
A
#
# COMPACT_ATOMS: atom_id res chain seq x y z
N MET A 1 -13.87 -9.31 -11.28
CA MET A 1 -12.60 -9.11 -12.01
C MET A 1 -11.60 -8.37 -11.16
N PRO A 2 -10.45 -8.95 -10.83
CA PRO A 2 -9.43 -8.20 -10.12
C PRO A 2 -8.75 -7.20 -11.06
N ILE A 3 -8.53 -6.00 -10.55
CA ILE A 3 -7.79 -4.96 -11.25
C ILE A 3 -6.54 -4.67 -10.42
N ALA A 4 -5.39 -4.87 -11.02
CA ALA A 4 -4.11 -4.67 -10.37
C ALA A 4 -3.37 -3.48 -10.99
N LYS A 5 -2.74 -2.68 -10.15
CA LYS A 5 -1.89 -1.56 -10.58
C LYS A 5 -0.70 -1.45 -9.66
N SER A 6 0.41 -0.93 -10.17
CA SER A 6 1.55 -0.62 -9.32
C SER A 6 1.32 0.72 -8.63
N CYS A 7 1.72 0.79 -7.38
CA CYS A 7 1.64 2.01 -6.58
C CYS A 7 2.94 2.18 -5.82
N THR A 8 3.23 3.40 -5.40
CA THR A 8 4.35 3.66 -4.50
C THR A 8 3.83 3.70 -3.08
N GLN A 9 4.40 2.87 -2.22
CA GLN A 9 4.12 2.89 -0.79
C GLN A 9 5.26 3.61 -0.08
N PHE A 10 4.90 4.60 0.72
CA PHE A 10 5.87 5.36 1.51
C PHE A 10 5.86 4.82 2.93
N CYS A 11 7.05 4.58 3.48
CA CYS A 11 7.23 4.06 4.83
C CYS A 11 8.11 5.00 5.63
N PHE A 12 7.63 5.40 6.80
CA PHE A 12 8.38 6.31 7.67
C PHE A 12 8.01 6.07 9.13
N THR A 13 8.79 6.65 10.03
CA THR A 13 8.62 6.48 11.46
C THR A 13 8.19 7.80 12.10
N LEU A 14 7.24 7.71 13.03
CA LEU A 14 6.79 8.83 13.83
C LEU A 14 6.96 8.51 15.32
N SER A 15 6.94 9.55 16.15
CA SER A 15 6.85 9.37 17.61
C SER A 15 5.51 8.70 17.95
N ASP A 16 5.53 7.73 18.87
CA ASP A 16 4.31 7.03 19.31
C ASP A 16 3.71 7.76 20.53
N GLU A 17 3.24 8.98 20.28
CA GLU A 17 2.58 9.79 21.29
C GLU A 17 1.14 10.06 20.89
N PRO A 18 0.23 10.20 21.88
CA PRO A 18 -1.15 10.56 21.56
C PRO A 18 -1.23 11.85 20.74
N GLY A 19 -2.04 11.82 19.70
CA GLY A 19 -2.26 13.00 18.85
C GLY A 19 -1.30 13.15 17.68
N VAL A 20 -0.20 12.41 17.62
CA VAL A 20 0.76 12.52 16.50
C VAL A 20 0.12 12.13 15.17
N LEU A 21 -0.64 11.03 15.16
CA LEU A 21 -1.33 10.60 13.95
C LEU A 21 -2.39 11.61 13.52
N LEU A 22 -3.13 12.17 14.47
CA LEU A 22 -4.12 13.19 14.16
C LEU A 22 -3.45 14.46 13.60
N ALA A 23 -2.32 14.86 14.15
CA ALA A 23 -1.57 16.01 13.65
C ALA A 23 -1.11 15.77 12.20
N LEU A 24 -0.63 14.57 11.91
CA LEU A 24 -0.25 14.21 10.54
C LEU A 24 -1.46 14.26 9.61
N ALA A 25 -2.59 13.68 10.03
CA ALA A 25 -3.82 13.68 9.24
C ALA A 25 -4.30 15.11 8.91
N ASN A 26 -4.22 16.01 9.89
CA ASN A 26 -4.59 17.41 9.68
C ASN A 26 -3.66 18.09 8.68
N ARG A 27 -2.37 17.79 8.71
CA ARG A 27 -1.40 18.33 7.76
C ARG A 27 -1.64 17.80 6.35
N LEU A 28 -1.95 16.51 6.23
CA LEU A 28 -2.30 15.91 4.94
C LEU A 28 -3.55 16.56 4.36
N ARG A 29 -4.56 16.79 5.20
CA ARG A 29 -5.78 17.45 4.77
C ARG A 29 -5.50 18.89 4.30
N ALA A 30 -4.69 19.63 5.05
CA ALA A 30 -4.34 21.00 4.69
C ALA A 30 -3.58 21.07 3.36
N ALA A 31 -2.82 20.03 3.03
CA ALA A 31 -2.09 19.91 1.77
C ALA A 31 -2.93 19.30 0.64
N ASP A 32 -4.18 18.99 0.92
CA ASP A 32 -5.13 18.37 -0.03
C ASP A 32 -4.61 17.03 -0.57
N ILE A 33 -4.01 16.22 0.31
CA ILE A 33 -3.47 14.91 -0.06
C ILE A 33 -4.50 13.83 0.28
N THR A 34 -4.83 13.01 -0.72
CA THR A 34 -5.68 11.85 -0.56
C THR A 34 -4.80 10.61 -0.46
N LEU A 35 -5.06 9.79 0.55
CA LEU A 35 -4.40 8.51 0.71
C LEU A 35 -5.33 7.39 0.25
N LEU A 36 -4.80 6.47 -0.54
CA LEU A 36 -5.50 5.26 -0.95
C LEU A 36 -5.38 4.17 0.11
N SER A 37 -4.34 4.22 0.91
CA SER A 37 -4.08 3.26 1.98
C SER A 37 -3.28 3.93 3.08
N LEU A 38 -3.60 3.57 4.31
CA LEU A 38 -2.86 3.99 5.48
C LEU A 38 -2.78 2.84 6.47
N TRP A 39 -1.58 2.53 6.92
CA TRP A 39 -1.33 1.51 7.92
C TRP A 39 -0.36 2.08 8.95
N ALA A 40 -0.65 1.87 10.22
CA ALA A 40 0.19 2.37 11.30
C ALA A 40 0.28 1.32 12.40
N ARG A 41 1.46 1.16 12.96
CA ARG A 41 1.68 0.22 14.05
C ARG A 41 2.71 0.76 15.03
N SER A 42 2.42 0.61 16.34
CA SER A 42 3.36 0.96 17.39
C SER A 42 4.53 -0.01 17.43
N ASN A 43 5.72 0.53 17.61
CA ASN A 43 6.94 -0.23 17.83
C ASN A 43 7.29 -0.24 19.31
N GLU A 44 8.25 -1.10 19.71
CA GLU A 44 8.65 -1.22 21.11
C GLU A 44 9.44 -0.01 21.64
N ASN A 45 10.03 0.79 20.76
CA ASN A 45 10.91 1.91 21.13
C ASN A 45 10.21 3.26 21.18
N GLN A 46 8.91 3.28 21.46
CA GLN A 46 8.08 4.49 21.52
C GLN A 46 7.98 5.23 20.19
N THR A 47 8.12 4.50 19.11
CA THR A 47 7.87 5.03 17.76
C THR A 47 6.73 4.24 17.10
N SER A 48 6.21 4.78 16.02
CA SER A 48 5.23 4.11 15.18
C SER A 48 5.75 4.03 13.76
N THR A 49 5.55 2.88 13.12
CA THR A 49 5.83 2.72 11.71
C THR A 49 4.56 3.04 10.92
N MET A 50 4.71 3.91 9.94
CA MET A 50 3.63 4.32 9.04
C MET A 50 3.91 3.83 7.64
N ARG A 51 2.87 3.30 6.99
CA ARG A 51 2.92 2.98 5.57
C ARG A 51 1.71 3.58 4.91
N CYS A 52 1.91 4.30 3.82
CA CYS A 52 0.79 4.88 3.11
C CYS A 52 1.01 4.88 1.62
N ILE A 53 -0.10 4.84 0.89
CA ILE A 53 -0.10 4.94 -0.56
C ILE A 53 -0.91 6.19 -0.90
N PRO A 54 -0.25 7.27 -1.37
CA PRO A 54 -0.98 8.46 -1.78
C PRO A 54 -1.57 8.28 -3.18
N GLU A 55 -2.56 9.07 -3.48
CA GLU A 55 -3.12 9.11 -4.82
C GLU A 55 -2.11 9.65 -5.83
N ARG A 56 -1.30 10.63 -5.41
CA ARG A 56 -0.29 11.27 -6.26
C ARG A 56 1.08 11.26 -5.58
N ASP A 57 2.01 10.53 -6.14
CA ASP A 57 3.33 10.35 -5.55
C ASP A 57 4.11 11.66 -5.40
N ALA A 58 4.16 12.47 -6.46
CA ALA A 58 4.92 13.72 -6.45
C ALA A 58 4.42 14.69 -5.39
N GLN A 59 3.11 14.78 -5.23
CA GLN A 59 2.50 15.63 -4.22
C GLN A 59 2.91 15.18 -2.81
N PHE A 60 2.91 13.87 -2.57
CA PHE A 60 3.32 13.34 -1.27
C PHE A 60 4.81 13.53 -1.01
N ARG A 61 5.66 13.39 -2.03
CA ARG A 61 7.10 13.64 -1.88
C ARG A 61 7.38 15.08 -1.47
N ASP A 62 6.69 16.04 -2.09
CA ASP A 62 6.81 17.45 -1.74
C ASP A 62 6.35 17.70 -0.29
N PHE A 63 5.22 17.10 0.09
CA PHE A 63 4.72 17.17 1.44
C PHE A 63 5.71 16.60 2.45
N ALA A 64 6.25 15.42 2.18
CA ALA A 64 7.20 14.75 3.08
C ALA A 64 8.44 15.60 3.29
N LYS A 65 8.92 16.26 2.24
CA LYS A 65 10.07 17.14 2.30
C LYS A 65 9.79 18.34 3.21
N SER A 66 8.63 18.99 3.04
CA SER A 66 8.22 20.12 3.88
C SER A 66 7.99 19.71 5.32
N ALA A 67 7.51 18.51 5.56
CA ALA A 67 7.22 17.97 6.87
C ALA A 67 8.45 17.36 7.54
N GLU A 68 9.58 17.38 6.87
CA GLU A 68 10.84 16.78 7.34
C GLU A 68 10.69 15.26 7.60
N LEU A 69 9.78 14.62 6.90
CA LEU A 69 9.69 13.17 6.88
C LEU A 69 10.73 12.63 5.89
N LYS A 70 11.33 11.50 6.23
CA LYS A 70 12.32 10.84 5.37
C LYS A 70 11.83 9.46 5.01
N PRO A 71 10.80 9.35 4.15
CA PRO A 71 10.21 8.07 3.85
C PRO A 71 11.11 7.22 2.97
N CYS A 72 11.05 5.92 3.19
CA CYS A 72 11.48 4.93 2.20
C CYS A 72 10.34 4.74 1.21
N GLU A 73 10.68 4.48 -0.04
CA GLU A 73 9.69 4.20 -1.08
C GLU A 73 9.86 2.78 -1.57
N GLU A 74 8.75 2.08 -1.76
CA GLU A 74 8.76 0.77 -2.40
C GLU A 74 7.58 0.67 -3.35
N THR A 75 7.77 -0.07 -4.44
CA THR A 75 6.70 -0.33 -5.39
C THR A 75 5.91 -1.53 -4.91
N VAL A 76 4.61 -1.38 -4.78
CA VAL A 76 3.70 -2.44 -4.36
C VAL A 76 2.62 -2.63 -5.42
N ILE A 77 1.94 -3.77 -5.36
CA ILE A 77 0.80 -4.04 -6.24
C ILE A 77 -0.48 -3.85 -5.45
N HIS A 78 -1.34 -2.98 -5.95
CA HIS A 78 -2.65 -2.75 -5.39
C HIS A 78 -3.67 -3.50 -6.24
N VAL A 79 -4.40 -4.42 -5.62
CA VAL A 79 -5.43 -5.22 -6.31
C VAL A 79 -6.77 -4.85 -5.72
N ASN A 80 -7.74 -4.60 -6.58
CA ASN A 80 -9.12 -4.35 -6.20
C ASN A 80 -10.02 -5.36 -6.90
N THR A 81 -10.92 -5.96 -6.14
CA THR A 81 -11.85 -6.94 -6.69
C THR A 81 -13.18 -6.90 -5.94
N ARG A 82 -14.23 -7.34 -6.59
CA ARG A 82 -15.55 -7.50 -5.98
C ARG A 82 -15.81 -8.93 -5.52
N ASP A 83 -15.01 -9.89 -5.96
CA ASP A 83 -15.12 -11.28 -5.54
C ASP A 83 -14.20 -11.54 -4.36
N HIS A 84 -14.76 -11.81 -3.20
CA HIS A 84 -14.00 -11.93 -1.96
C HIS A 84 -13.26 -13.25 -1.80
N GLY A 85 -13.63 -14.29 -2.51
CA GLY A 85 -13.04 -15.62 -2.32
C GLY A 85 -12.22 -16.12 -3.49
N GLY A 86 -12.86 -16.31 -4.64
CA GLY A 86 -12.22 -16.92 -5.80
C GLY A 86 -11.06 -16.11 -6.37
N ASP A 87 -11.19 -14.79 -6.38
CA ASP A 87 -10.15 -13.92 -6.94
C ASP A 87 -8.89 -13.93 -6.08
N PHE A 88 -9.02 -14.03 -4.76
CA PHE A 88 -7.85 -14.12 -3.88
C PHE A 88 -7.01 -15.36 -4.21
N ILE A 89 -7.68 -16.51 -4.36
CA ILE A 89 -6.99 -17.75 -4.68
C ILE A 89 -6.31 -17.65 -6.05
N ARG A 90 -6.99 -17.07 -7.05
CA ARG A 90 -6.41 -16.89 -8.38
C ARG A 90 -5.17 -16.00 -8.36
N VAL A 91 -5.18 -14.93 -7.57
CA VAL A 91 -4.02 -14.05 -7.45
C VAL A 91 -2.86 -14.81 -6.82
N LEU A 92 -3.11 -15.56 -5.75
CA LEU A 92 -2.05 -16.36 -5.11
C LEU A 92 -1.52 -17.47 -6.05
N GLU A 93 -2.38 -18.08 -6.85
CA GLU A 93 -1.95 -19.06 -7.85
C GLU A 93 -1.04 -18.40 -8.90
N THR A 94 -1.38 -17.17 -9.33
CA THR A 94 -0.56 -16.41 -10.27
C THR A 94 0.81 -16.10 -9.69
N VAL A 95 0.85 -15.68 -8.43
CA VAL A 95 2.11 -15.42 -7.73
C VAL A 95 2.96 -16.69 -7.69
N ALA A 96 2.35 -17.83 -7.36
CA ALA A 96 3.04 -19.11 -7.29
C ALA A 96 3.59 -19.56 -8.65
N LYS A 97 2.80 -19.38 -9.71
CA LYS A 97 3.24 -19.75 -11.05
C LYS A 97 4.44 -18.98 -11.53
N LEU A 98 4.56 -17.72 -11.14
CA LEU A 98 5.68 -16.87 -11.51
C LEU A 98 6.87 -17.06 -10.56
N ASN A 99 6.74 -17.95 -9.58
CA ASN A 99 7.75 -18.20 -8.57
C ASN A 99 8.17 -16.90 -7.85
N ALA A 100 7.23 -15.98 -7.72
CA ALA A 100 7.45 -14.73 -7.01
C ALA A 100 7.28 -14.95 -5.52
N ASN A 101 8.13 -14.29 -4.73
CA ASN A 101 8.03 -14.35 -3.29
C ASN A 101 7.16 -13.19 -2.79
N ILE A 102 6.27 -13.47 -1.87
CA ILE A 102 5.47 -12.44 -1.22
C ILE A 102 6.18 -12.03 0.06
N ASP A 103 6.66 -10.78 0.11
CA ASP A 103 7.30 -10.23 1.30
C ASP A 103 6.27 -9.74 2.31
N ALA A 104 5.15 -9.21 1.82
CA ALA A 104 4.04 -8.78 2.66
C ALA A 104 2.76 -8.77 1.83
N ILE A 105 1.66 -9.06 2.50
CA ILE A 105 0.34 -8.96 1.88
C ILE A 105 -0.65 -8.46 2.93
N GLU A 106 -1.48 -7.52 2.53
CA GLU A 106 -2.56 -6.99 3.35
C GLU A 106 -3.84 -7.00 2.53
N ALA A 107 -4.93 -7.40 3.15
CA ALA A 107 -6.23 -7.46 2.47
C ALA A 107 -7.31 -6.95 3.40
N VAL A 108 -8.21 -6.13 2.86
CA VAL A 108 -9.35 -5.61 3.58
C VAL A 108 -10.60 -5.77 2.71
N ALA A 109 -11.60 -6.44 3.24
CA ALA A 109 -12.89 -6.60 2.59
C ALA A 109 -13.87 -5.58 3.16
N LEU A 110 -14.46 -4.78 2.29
CA LEU A 110 -15.44 -3.76 2.64
C LEU A 110 -16.69 -3.98 1.79
N GLU A 111 -17.76 -4.46 2.43
CA GLU A 111 -19.02 -4.73 1.74
C GLU A 111 -18.86 -5.50 0.42
N ASN A 112 -18.80 -4.80 -0.70
CA ASN A 112 -18.79 -5.42 -2.03
C ASN A 112 -17.40 -5.45 -2.67
N GLN A 113 -16.36 -5.00 -1.96
CA GLN A 113 -15.03 -4.90 -2.53
C GLN A 113 -13.98 -5.43 -1.57
N THR A 114 -12.92 -5.98 -2.12
CA THR A 114 -11.71 -6.33 -1.37
C THR A 114 -10.54 -5.62 -2.01
N GLY A 115 -9.76 -4.93 -1.19
CA GLY A 115 -8.52 -4.31 -1.61
C GLY A 115 -7.35 -5.08 -1.03
N TRP A 116 -6.33 -5.32 -1.84
CA TRP A 116 -5.11 -6.01 -1.41
C TRP A 116 -3.90 -5.18 -1.77
N ILE A 117 -2.89 -5.23 -0.91
CA ILE A 117 -1.59 -4.64 -1.17
C ILE A 117 -0.58 -5.76 -1.06
N ILE A 118 0.14 -6.01 -2.15
CA ILE A 118 1.11 -7.10 -2.24
C ILE A 118 2.49 -6.50 -2.43
N THR A 119 3.40 -6.86 -1.53
CA THR A 119 4.81 -6.49 -1.63
C THR A 119 5.59 -7.71 -2.10
N THR A 120 6.27 -7.58 -3.22
CA THR A 120 7.06 -8.66 -3.82
C THR A 120 8.34 -8.07 -4.42
N ASP A 121 9.22 -8.92 -4.90
CA ASP A 121 10.45 -8.47 -5.54
C ASP A 121 10.17 -7.72 -6.85
N LYS A 122 10.95 -6.69 -7.11
CA LYS A 122 10.74 -5.80 -8.26
C LYS A 122 10.74 -6.54 -9.60
N SER A 123 11.50 -7.60 -9.71
CA SER A 123 11.63 -8.36 -10.97
C SER A 123 10.34 -9.02 -11.41
N HIS A 124 9.37 -9.21 -10.51
CA HIS A 124 8.12 -9.89 -10.82
C HIS A 124 6.91 -8.95 -10.95
N ILE A 125 7.08 -7.66 -10.64
CA ILE A 125 5.94 -6.74 -10.59
C ILE A 125 5.22 -6.63 -11.93
N ASP A 126 5.95 -6.39 -13.01
CA ASP A 126 5.33 -6.22 -14.33
C ASP A 126 4.62 -7.48 -14.79
N SER A 127 5.24 -8.64 -14.59
CA SER A 127 4.64 -9.92 -14.95
C SER A 127 3.38 -10.20 -14.15
N LEU A 128 3.39 -9.90 -12.85
CA LEU A 128 2.24 -10.07 -11.98
C LEU A 128 1.09 -9.16 -12.40
N LEU A 129 1.38 -7.89 -12.69
CA LEU A 129 0.36 -6.96 -13.15
C LEU A 129 -0.32 -7.45 -14.41
N THR A 130 0.47 -7.88 -15.40
CA THR A 130 -0.05 -8.38 -16.66
C THR A 130 -0.93 -9.61 -16.42
N GLN A 131 -0.45 -10.56 -15.64
CA GLN A 131 -1.16 -11.82 -15.43
C GLN A 131 -2.42 -11.65 -14.58
N ILE A 132 -2.38 -10.82 -13.55
CA ILE A 132 -3.56 -10.56 -12.73
C ILE A 132 -4.64 -9.87 -13.55
N ASN A 133 -4.27 -8.88 -14.35
CA ASN A 133 -5.24 -8.13 -15.16
C ASN A 133 -5.80 -8.97 -16.32
N ASP A 134 -5.03 -9.90 -16.83
CA ASP A 134 -5.45 -10.76 -17.93
C ASP A 134 -6.19 -12.03 -17.48
N ALA A 135 -6.14 -12.35 -16.18
CA ALA A 135 -6.73 -13.57 -15.63
C ALA A 135 -8.24 -13.43 -15.40
N THR A 136 -8.99 -13.24 -16.46
CA THR A 136 -10.45 -13.08 -16.36
C THR A 136 -11.19 -14.05 -17.23
#